data_6af6741ea2a155771542fa934b526186
#
_entry.id   6af6741ea2a155771542fa934b526186
#
_cell.length_a   1.000
_cell.length_b   1.000
_cell.length_c   1.000
_cell.angle_alpha   90.00
_cell.angle_beta   90.00
_cell.angle_gamma   90.00
#
_symmetry.space_group_name_H-M   'P 1'
#
loop_
_entity.id
_entity.type
_entity.pdbx_description
1 polymer ?
#
loop_
_entity_poly.entity_id
_entity_poly.type
_entity_poly.pdbx_seq_one_letter_code
_entity_poly.pdbx_strand_id
1 'polypeptide(L)'
;MTNLEIIRSTYDGPSAENGKHLLAALATDAEWVEAAGFPYAGTYVGAEAIIANVFHRLATEWDGYRAEVASYMVDNDQVAAFGVYSGTYKATGRSMRAAFAHHYTLKAGKIVRMVQYVDSHLVQLALIPS
;
A
#
# COMPACT_ATOMS: atom_id res chain seq x y z
N MET A 1 -16.34 13.24 -5.58
CA MET A 1 -15.80 12.53 -4.40
C MET A 1 -14.78 13.42 -3.69
N THR A 2 -14.80 13.42 -2.37
CA THR A 2 -13.73 14.07 -1.59
C THR A 2 -12.44 13.25 -1.69
N ASN A 3 -11.32 13.85 -1.32
CA ASN A 3 -10.04 13.13 -1.28
C ASN A 3 -10.12 11.92 -0.34
N LEU A 4 -10.77 12.09 0.83
CA LEU A 4 -10.98 10.99 1.76
C LEU A 4 -11.78 9.85 1.12
N GLU A 5 -12.88 10.16 0.46
CA GLU A 5 -13.71 9.14 -0.22
C GLU A 5 -12.92 8.39 -1.29
N ILE A 6 -12.09 9.11 -2.06
CA ILE A 6 -11.23 8.48 -3.08
C ILE A 6 -10.28 7.47 -2.41
N ILE A 7 -9.58 7.88 -1.36
CA ILE A 7 -8.63 7.01 -0.67
C ILE A 7 -9.34 5.83 0.01
N ARG A 8 -10.46 6.07 0.70
CA ARG A 8 -11.23 4.98 1.32
C ARG A 8 -11.65 3.93 0.31
N SER A 9 -12.03 4.34 -0.89
CA SER A 9 -12.46 3.42 -1.93
C SER A 9 -11.36 2.43 -2.36
N THR A 10 -10.10 2.73 -2.05
CA THR A 10 -8.97 1.84 -2.36
C THR A 10 -8.72 0.79 -1.28
N TYR A 11 -9.42 0.85 -0.14
CA TYR A 11 -9.24 -0.09 0.98
C TYR A 11 -10.53 -0.79 1.42
N ASP A 12 -11.68 -0.14 1.29
CA ASP A 12 -12.91 -0.53 2.00
C ASP A 12 -13.68 -1.70 1.37
N GLY A 13 -13.40 -2.04 0.14
CA GLY A 13 -14.13 -3.06 -0.62
C GLY A 13 -13.36 -4.36 -0.80
N PRO A 14 -13.88 -5.27 -1.65
CA PRO A 14 -13.14 -6.46 -2.06
C PRO A 14 -11.86 -6.08 -2.80
N SER A 15 -10.82 -6.92 -2.69
CA SER A 15 -9.49 -6.65 -3.29
C SER A 15 -9.54 -6.24 -4.76
N ALA A 16 -10.35 -6.91 -5.57
CA ALA A 16 -10.45 -6.61 -7.00
C ALA A 16 -11.02 -5.21 -7.25
N GLU A 17 -12.03 -4.81 -6.47
CA GLU A 17 -12.63 -3.48 -6.58
C GLU A 17 -11.67 -2.41 -6.07
N ASN A 18 -10.97 -2.68 -4.97
CA ASN A 18 -9.97 -1.77 -4.42
C ASN A 18 -8.86 -1.48 -5.45
N GLY A 19 -8.40 -2.51 -6.14
CA GLY A 19 -7.40 -2.37 -7.20
C GLY A 19 -7.87 -1.51 -8.35
N LYS A 20 -9.11 -1.68 -8.79
CA LYS A 20 -9.71 -0.86 -9.85
C LYS A 20 -9.81 0.61 -9.43
N HIS A 21 -10.25 0.87 -8.20
CA HIS A 21 -10.36 2.22 -7.66
C HIS A 21 -9.00 2.89 -7.58
N LEU A 22 -7.97 2.15 -7.15
CA LEU A 22 -6.62 2.66 -7.08
C LEU A 22 -6.10 3.05 -8.46
N LEU A 23 -6.25 2.17 -9.45
CA LEU A 23 -5.82 2.46 -10.82
C LEU A 23 -6.50 3.69 -11.38
N ALA A 24 -7.81 3.84 -11.13
CA ALA A 24 -8.57 4.99 -11.59
C ALA A 24 -8.13 6.29 -10.89
N ALA A 25 -7.65 6.19 -9.65
CA ALA A 25 -7.25 7.35 -8.86
C ALA A 25 -5.81 7.80 -9.09
N LEU A 26 -4.93 6.94 -9.62
CA LEU A 26 -3.53 7.29 -9.85
C LEU A 26 -3.37 8.31 -10.98
N ALA A 27 -2.60 9.37 -10.73
CA ALA A 27 -2.13 10.24 -11.79
C ALA A 27 -1.14 9.47 -12.68
N THR A 28 -0.97 9.89 -13.93
CA THR A 28 -0.11 9.20 -14.90
C THR A 28 1.35 9.12 -14.45
N ASP A 29 1.82 10.10 -13.70
CA ASP A 29 3.19 10.20 -13.18
C ASP A 29 3.24 10.09 -11.65
N ALA A 30 2.25 9.42 -11.05
CA ALA A 30 2.19 9.24 -9.60
C ALA A 30 3.47 8.59 -9.07
N GLU A 31 4.03 9.17 -8.01
CA GLU A 31 5.19 8.60 -7.31
C GLU A 31 4.72 7.74 -6.16
N TRP A 32 5.22 6.52 -6.10
CA TRP A 32 4.88 5.54 -5.07
C TRP A 32 6.14 5.13 -4.33
N VAL A 33 6.28 5.60 -3.09
CA VAL A 33 7.49 5.39 -2.28
C VAL A 33 7.24 4.30 -1.26
N GLU A 34 7.89 3.15 -1.46
CA GLU A 34 7.90 2.07 -0.48
C GLU A 34 9.09 2.24 0.46
N ALA A 35 8.84 2.07 1.75
CA ALA A 35 9.80 2.38 2.81
C ALA A 35 11.10 1.57 2.71
N ALA A 36 12.20 2.20 3.09
CA ALA A 36 13.46 1.50 3.31
C ALA A 36 13.24 0.40 4.37
N GLY A 37 13.73 -0.80 4.11
CA GLY A 37 13.51 -1.95 4.98
C GLY A 37 12.29 -2.78 4.62
N PHE A 38 11.36 -2.27 3.82
CA PHE A 38 10.30 -3.09 3.25
C PHE A 38 10.86 -3.90 2.09
N PRO A 39 10.38 -5.15 1.85
CA PRO A 39 10.94 -6.00 0.77
C PRO A 39 10.93 -5.36 -0.61
N TYR A 40 9.99 -4.46 -0.86
CA TYR A 40 9.83 -3.80 -2.16
C TYR A 40 10.21 -2.33 -2.08
N ALA A 41 11.18 -1.99 -1.23
CA ALA A 41 11.64 -0.62 -1.04
C ALA A 41 12.05 0.05 -2.35
N GLY A 42 11.76 1.33 -2.48
CA GLY A 42 12.12 2.13 -3.64
C GLY A 42 11.03 3.10 -4.03
N THR A 43 11.29 3.86 -5.07
CA THR A 43 10.32 4.79 -5.65
C THR A 43 9.94 4.32 -7.06
N TYR A 44 8.65 4.13 -7.28
CA TYR A 44 8.09 3.67 -8.55
C TYR A 44 7.19 4.76 -9.12
N VAL A 45 7.30 5.03 -10.41
CA VAL A 45 6.56 6.11 -11.05
C VAL A 45 5.61 5.53 -12.10
N GLY A 46 4.32 5.88 -11.95
CA GLY A 46 3.25 5.46 -12.86
C GLY A 46 2.66 4.09 -12.52
N ALA A 47 1.42 3.87 -12.94
CA ALA A 47 0.64 2.69 -12.58
C ALA A 47 1.34 1.37 -12.97
N GLU A 48 1.93 1.30 -14.16
CA GLU A 48 2.56 0.08 -14.64
C GLU A 48 3.72 -0.37 -13.74
N ALA A 49 4.61 0.57 -13.38
CA ALA A 49 5.74 0.28 -12.49
C ALA A 49 5.28 -0.07 -11.07
N ILE A 50 4.27 0.63 -10.57
CA ILE A 50 3.70 0.39 -9.24
C ILE A 50 3.11 -1.02 -9.17
N ILE A 51 2.32 -1.40 -10.16
CA ILE A 51 1.71 -2.74 -10.20
C ILE A 51 2.78 -3.82 -10.31
N ALA A 52 3.71 -3.69 -11.25
CA ALA A 52 4.71 -4.73 -11.51
C ALA A 52 5.65 -4.96 -10.33
N ASN A 53 6.03 -3.89 -9.63
CA ASN A 53 7.06 -3.96 -8.60
C ASN A 53 6.51 -4.06 -7.17
N VAL A 54 5.26 -3.72 -6.94
CA VAL A 54 4.66 -3.76 -5.62
C VAL A 54 3.47 -4.72 -5.56
N PHE A 55 2.36 -4.38 -6.19
CA PHE A 55 1.11 -5.13 -6.02
C PHE A 55 1.16 -6.54 -6.57
N HIS A 56 1.76 -6.74 -7.73
CA HIS A 56 1.94 -8.08 -8.30
C HIS A 56 2.79 -8.96 -7.38
N ARG A 57 3.85 -8.39 -6.81
CA ARG A 57 4.74 -9.12 -5.89
C ARG A 57 4.05 -9.44 -4.58
N LEU A 58 3.27 -8.52 -4.04
CA LEU A 58 2.46 -8.80 -2.84
C LEU A 58 1.47 -9.93 -3.09
N ALA A 59 0.82 -9.94 -4.25
CA ALA A 59 -0.17 -10.95 -4.60
C ALA A 59 0.44 -12.33 -4.86
N THR A 60 1.68 -12.41 -5.35
CA THR A 60 2.31 -13.67 -5.77
C THR A 60 3.28 -14.24 -4.74
N GLU A 61 3.93 -13.39 -3.94
CA GLU A 61 4.94 -13.84 -2.96
C GLU A 61 4.38 -14.09 -1.57
N TRP A 62 3.15 -13.62 -1.30
CA TRP A 62 2.48 -13.75 0.00
C TRP A 62 1.15 -14.49 -0.14
N ASP A 63 0.78 -15.25 0.87
CA ASP A 63 -0.55 -15.81 1.02
C ASP A 63 -1.38 -14.88 1.90
N GLY A 64 -2.57 -14.50 1.42
CA GLY A 64 -3.52 -13.74 2.21
C GLY A 64 -3.02 -12.36 2.64
N TYR A 65 -2.17 -11.71 1.84
CA TYR A 65 -1.69 -10.38 2.17
C TYR A 65 -2.86 -9.39 2.25
N ARG A 66 -2.94 -8.65 3.35
CA ARG A 66 -4.02 -7.70 3.60
C ARG A 66 -3.46 -6.42 4.22
N ALA A 67 -4.08 -5.30 3.85
CA ALA A 67 -3.87 -4.00 4.49
C ALA A 67 -5.21 -3.57 5.08
N GLU A 68 -5.36 -3.68 6.39
CA GLU A 68 -6.59 -3.30 7.08
C GLU A 68 -6.42 -1.93 7.71
N VAL A 69 -7.19 -0.95 7.24
CA VAL A 69 -7.12 0.43 7.72
C VAL A 69 -8.05 0.60 8.93
N ALA A 70 -7.49 1.14 10.00
CA ALA A 70 -8.23 1.42 11.23
C ALA A 70 -8.74 2.87 11.30
N SER A 71 -7.98 3.82 10.76
CA SER A 71 -8.34 5.24 10.82
C SER A 71 -7.69 6.05 9.69
N TYR A 72 -8.22 7.24 9.47
CA TYR A 72 -7.73 8.18 8.46
C TYR A 72 -7.56 9.56 9.08
N MET A 73 -6.61 10.33 8.55
CA MET A 73 -6.49 11.75 8.84
C MET A 73 -6.40 12.52 7.54
N VAL A 74 -7.05 13.68 7.48
CA VAL A 74 -7.10 14.50 6.28
C VAL A 74 -6.64 15.91 6.60
N ASP A 75 -5.78 16.45 5.75
CA ASP A 75 -5.35 17.84 5.81
C ASP A 75 -5.25 18.36 4.37
N ASN A 76 -6.26 19.08 3.92
CA ASN A 76 -6.36 19.64 2.57
C ASN A 76 -6.15 18.55 1.49
N ASP A 77 -5.03 18.64 0.75
CA ASP A 77 -4.71 17.72 -0.34
C ASP A 77 -4.05 16.42 0.13
N GLN A 78 -3.92 16.23 1.44
CA GLN A 78 -3.24 15.08 2.02
C GLN A 78 -4.21 14.20 2.78
N VAL A 79 -4.06 12.88 2.60
CA VAL A 79 -4.81 11.87 3.34
C VAL A 79 -3.83 10.85 3.86
N ALA A 80 -3.88 10.56 5.16
CA ALA A 80 -3.11 9.48 5.76
C ALA A 80 -4.05 8.35 6.18
N ALA A 81 -3.68 7.12 5.84
CA ALA A 81 -4.38 5.90 6.24
C ALA A 81 -3.50 5.12 7.21
N PHE A 82 -4.05 4.77 8.37
CA PHE A 82 -3.32 4.04 9.41
C PHE A 82 -3.93 2.67 9.61
N GLY A 83 -3.12 1.64 9.64
CA GLY A 83 -3.64 0.29 9.78
C GLY A 83 -2.58 -0.75 10.07
N VAL A 84 -2.89 -1.99 9.71
CA VAL A 84 -2.04 -3.15 9.95
C VAL A 84 -1.99 -4.02 8.69
N TYR A 85 -0.78 -4.39 8.29
CA TYR A 85 -0.55 -5.45 7.30
C TYR A 85 -0.60 -6.80 7.99
N SER A 86 -1.09 -7.80 7.29
CA SER A 86 -0.97 -9.21 7.70
C SER A 86 -0.79 -10.07 6.46
N GLY A 87 -0.17 -11.23 6.64
CA GLY A 87 0.04 -12.19 5.58
C GLY A 87 1.09 -13.21 5.94
N THR A 88 1.21 -14.24 5.11
CA THR A 88 2.20 -15.31 5.27
C THR A 88 3.12 -15.31 4.05
N TYR A 89 4.42 -15.21 4.29
CA TYR A 89 5.40 -15.24 3.21
C TYR A 89 5.54 -16.66 2.69
N LYS A 90 5.29 -16.87 1.39
CA LYS A 90 5.23 -18.24 0.83
C LYS A 90 6.54 -18.99 0.96
N ALA A 91 7.67 -18.33 0.73
CA ALA A 91 8.98 -18.98 0.71
C ALA A 91 9.39 -19.51 2.10
N THR A 92 8.93 -18.91 3.19
CA THR A 92 9.29 -19.31 4.56
C THR A 92 8.14 -19.96 5.32
N GLY A 93 6.90 -19.73 4.90
CA GLY A 93 5.71 -20.13 5.64
C GLY A 93 5.46 -19.31 6.90
N ARG A 94 6.18 -18.20 7.09
CA ARG A 94 6.07 -17.37 8.31
C ARG A 94 5.07 -16.24 8.12
N SER A 95 4.25 -16.02 9.13
CA SER A 95 3.24 -14.96 9.14
C SER A 95 3.77 -13.72 9.83
N MET A 96 3.19 -12.55 9.47
CA MET A 96 3.51 -11.28 10.13
C MET A 96 2.25 -10.44 10.36
N ARG A 97 2.35 -9.51 11.30
CA ARG A 97 1.44 -8.38 11.47
C ARG A 97 2.31 -7.16 11.73
N ALA A 98 2.13 -6.11 10.93
CA ALA A 98 2.99 -4.93 10.99
C ALA A 98 2.15 -3.67 10.82
N ALA A 99 2.31 -2.71 11.73
CA ALA A 99 1.63 -1.42 11.63
C ALA A 99 2.16 -0.63 10.43
N PHE A 100 1.25 0.08 9.77
CA PHE A 100 1.62 0.93 8.64
C PHE A 100 0.89 2.26 8.66
N ALA A 101 1.46 3.24 7.96
CA ALA A 101 0.78 4.46 7.57
C ALA A 101 1.06 4.70 6.09
N HIS A 102 0.03 5.03 5.33
CA HIS A 102 0.16 5.44 3.93
C HIS A 102 -0.19 6.92 3.84
N HIS A 103 0.76 7.73 3.40
CA HIS A 103 0.59 9.17 3.26
C HIS A 103 0.39 9.52 1.78
N TYR A 104 -0.83 9.90 1.44
CA TYR A 104 -1.20 10.28 0.08
C TYR A 104 -1.23 11.79 -0.10
N THR A 105 -0.76 12.25 -1.25
CA THR A 105 -0.97 13.61 -1.73
C THR A 105 -1.79 13.53 -3.02
N LEU A 106 -2.86 14.34 -3.10
CA LEU A 106 -3.76 14.34 -4.25
C LEU A 106 -3.78 15.73 -4.91
N LYS A 107 -4.05 15.76 -6.22
CA LYS A 107 -4.32 16.96 -6.99
C LYS A 107 -5.46 16.68 -7.95
N ALA A 108 -6.48 17.55 -7.94
CA ALA A 108 -7.64 17.44 -8.82
C ALA A 108 -8.24 16.02 -8.81
N GLY A 109 -8.35 15.41 -7.62
CA GLY A 109 -8.94 14.10 -7.45
C GLY A 109 -8.05 12.94 -7.87
N LYS A 110 -6.76 13.18 -8.11
CA LYS A 110 -5.80 12.12 -8.48
C LYS A 110 -4.68 12.03 -7.47
N ILE A 111 -4.25 10.80 -7.18
CA ILE A 111 -3.08 10.54 -6.33
C ILE A 111 -1.84 10.91 -7.12
N VAL A 112 -1.08 11.88 -6.63
CA VAL A 112 0.20 12.26 -7.25
C VAL A 112 1.39 11.69 -6.51
N ARG A 113 1.21 11.31 -5.23
CA ARG A 113 2.28 10.71 -4.43
C ARG A 113 1.70 9.88 -3.29
N MET A 114 2.36 8.77 -3.00
CA MET A 114 2.14 7.98 -1.78
C MET A 114 3.49 7.66 -1.14
N VAL A 115 3.58 7.85 0.16
CA VAL A 115 4.76 7.45 0.94
C VAL A 115 4.32 6.44 2.00
N GLN A 116 4.97 5.28 1.99
CA GLN A 116 4.71 4.23 2.96
C GLN A 116 5.60 4.40 4.19
N TYR A 117 5.01 4.26 5.37
CA TYR A 117 5.68 4.08 6.65
C TYR A 117 5.22 2.75 7.22
N VAL A 118 6.13 1.92 7.67
CA VAL A 118 5.79 0.56 8.10
C VAL A 118 6.77 0.07 9.16
N ASP A 119 6.29 -0.81 10.04
CA ASP A 119 7.17 -1.55 10.93
C ASP A 119 7.88 -2.63 10.10
N SER A 120 8.94 -2.22 9.42
CA SER A 120 9.66 -3.08 8.48
C SER A 120 10.37 -4.24 9.17
N HIS A 121 10.73 -4.09 10.44
CA HIS A 121 11.38 -5.16 11.21
C HIS A 121 10.47 -6.40 11.27
N LEU A 122 9.20 -6.21 11.60
CA LEU A 122 8.24 -7.32 11.67
C LEU A 122 8.02 -7.98 10.32
N VAL A 123 8.01 -7.19 9.25
CA VAL A 123 7.90 -7.73 7.88
C VAL A 123 9.14 -8.54 7.53
N GLN A 124 10.32 -8.01 7.81
CA GLN A 124 11.60 -8.68 7.51
C GLN A 124 11.74 -10.00 8.25
N LEU A 125 11.26 -10.10 9.48
CA LEU A 125 11.29 -11.37 10.24
C LEU A 125 10.56 -12.49 9.51
N ALA A 126 9.49 -12.20 8.79
CA ALA A 126 8.75 -13.22 8.03
C ALA A 126 9.53 -13.74 6.81
N LEU A 127 10.50 -12.97 6.31
CA LEU A 127 11.32 -13.35 5.16
C LEU A 127 12.48 -14.28 5.54
N ILE A 128 12.80 -14.36 6.83
CA ILE A 128 13.92 -15.15 7.33
C ILE A 128 13.44 -16.58 7.63
N PRO A 129 14.01 -17.62 7.02
CA PRO A 129 13.65 -19.01 7.32
C PRO A 129 13.88 -19.34 8.80
N SER A 130 13.01 -20.16 9.36
CA SER A 130 13.13 -20.59 10.75
C SER A 130 14.16 -21.72 10.91
#